data_7b9d99ea7d2e0f069afea1fa0a7b609f
#
_entry.id   7b9d99ea7d2e0f069afea1fa0a7b609f
#
_cell.length_a   1.000
_cell.length_b   1.000
_cell.length_c   1.000
_cell.angle_alpha   90.00
_cell.angle_beta   90.00
_cell.angle_gamma   90.00
#
_symmetry.space_group_name_H-M   'P 1'
#
loop_
_entity.id
_entity.type
_entity.pdbx_description
1 polymer ?
#
loop_
_entity_poly.entity_id
_entity_poly.type
_entity_poly.pdbx_seq_one_letter_code
_entity_poly.pdbx_strand_id
1 'polypeptide(L)'
;ALEQAQRRGVRVEVLADAGASRQRGSQIPKLAEAGIAVAIETAYANAHNKVMVVDPHGDRCAVVTGSYNFTRSARERNAENLLVLRGNRPLALAYLDNWQRHRAQAVPYRAFLKQPE
;
A
#
# COMPACT_ATOMS: atom_id res chain seq x y z
N ALA A 1 -6.09 -5.40 10.25
CA ALA A 1 -4.64 -5.54 10.54
C ALA A 1 -3.95 -4.18 10.58
N LEU A 2 -3.99 -3.34 9.53
CA LEU A 2 -3.27 -2.05 9.46
C LEU A 2 -3.72 -1.07 10.55
N GLU A 3 -5.01 -0.92 10.78
CA GLU A 3 -5.54 -0.07 11.86
C GLU A 3 -5.06 -0.54 13.25
N GLN A 4 -5.00 -1.86 13.46
CA GLN A 4 -4.51 -2.42 14.71
C GLN A 4 -3.01 -2.14 14.90
N ALA A 5 -2.22 -2.23 13.83
CA ALA A 5 -0.80 -1.89 13.87
C ALA A 5 -0.61 -0.42 14.25
N GLN A 6 -1.36 0.48 13.63
CA GLN A 6 -1.31 1.90 13.97
C GLN A 6 -1.70 2.17 15.42
N ARG A 7 -2.72 1.53 15.94
CA ARG A 7 -3.12 1.65 17.34
C ARG A 7 -2.02 1.20 18.33
N ARG A 8 -1.15 0.29 17.89
CA ARG A 8 0.03 -0.12 18.67
C ARG A 8 1.23 0.80 18.51
N GLY A 9 1.09 1.90 17.79
CA GLY A 9 2.15 2.87 17.57
C GLY A 9 3.03 2.62 16.34
N VAL A 10 2.64 1.67 15.48
CA VAL A 10 3.35 1.45 14.21
C VAL A 10 2.96 2.55 13.23
N ARG A 11 3.95 3.17 12.61
CA ARG A 11 3.73 4.12 11.53
C ARG A 11 3.30 3.37 10.28
N VAL A 12 2.07 3.61 9.84
CA VAL A 12 1.49 2.98 8.64
C VAL A 12 1.25 4.05 7.58
N GLU A 13 1.72 3.80 6.37
CA GLU A 13 1.49 4.64 5.21
C GLU A 13 0.97 3.78 4.06
N VAL A 14 0.00 4.28 3.32
CA VAL A 14 -0.64 3.56 2.21
C VAL A 14 -0.58 4.38 0.95
N LEU A 15 -0.17 3.74 -0.13
CA LEU A 15 -0.23 4.27 -1.48
C LEU A 15 -1.17 3.40 -2.30
N ALA A 16 -2.21 4.00 -2.86
CA ALA A 16 -3.26 3.26 -3.55
C ALA A 16 -3.51 3.78 -4.96
N ASP A 17 -3.94 2.87 -5.82
CA ASP A 17 -4.39 3.22 -7.17
C ASP A 17 -5.67 4.05 -7.16
N ALA A 18 -5.77 5.04 -8.04
CA ALA A 18 -6.91 5.94 -8.13
C ALA A 18 -8.21 5.20 -8.47
N GLY A 19 -8.17 4.32 -9.46
CA GLY A 19 -9.34 3.51 -9.85
C GLY A 19 -9.79 2.56 -8.75
N ALA A 20 -8.84 1.85 -8.15
CA ALA A 20 -9.12 0.91 -7.06
C ALA A 20 -9.68 1.61 -5.80
N SER A 21 -9.22 2.82 -5.50
CA SER A 21 -9.69 3.59 -4.34
C SER A 21 -11.16 3.99 -4.44
N ARG A 22 -11.66 4.16 -5.66
CA ARG A 22 -13.07 4.53 -5.95
C ARG A 22 -14.01 3.34 -6.08
N GLN A 23 -13.49 2.12 -6.13
CA GLN A 23 -14.32 0.93 -6.28
C GLN A 23 -15.22 0.71 -5.06
N ARG A 24 -16.41 0.20 -5.33
CA ARG A 24 -17.35 -0.22 -4.27
C ARG A 24 -16.68 -1.28 -3.38
N GLY A 25 -16.72 -1.07 -2.07
CA GLY A 25 -16.09 -1.96 -1.10
C GLY A 25 -14.61 -1.66 -0.83
N SER A 26 -14.05 -0.62 -1.45
CA SER A 26 -12.70 -0.16 -1.11
C SER A 26 -12.58 0.17 0.38
N GLN A 27 -11.51 -0.27 1.01
CA GLN A 27 -11.20 0.02 2.41
C GLN A 27 -10.38 1.31 2.58
N ILE A 28 -10.02 1.96 1.50
CA ILE A 28 -9.21 3.20 1.53
C ILE A 28 -9.86 4.31 2.35
N PRO A 29 -11.18 4.61 2.18
CA PRO A 29 -11.85 5.61 3.02
C PRO A 29 -11.73 5.29 4.52
N LYS A 30 -11.94 4.04 4.88
CA LYS A 30 -11.87 3.57 6.28
C LYS A 30 -10.46 3.71 6.86
N LEU A 31 -9.44 3.41 6.09
CA LEU A 31 -8.06 3.58 6.53
C LEU A 31 -7.73 5.05 6.75
N ALA A 32 -8.18 5.93 5.86
CA ALA A 32 -7.99 7.37 6.02
C ALA A 32 -8.73 7.93 7.24
N GLU A 33 -9.96 7.49 7.48
CA GLU A 33 -10.75 7.86 8.67
C GLU A 33 -10.09 7.40 9.97
N ALA A 34 -9.41 6.26 9.94
CA ALA A 34 -8.64 5.74 11.07
C ALA A 34 -7.33 6.52 11.32
N GLY A 35 -7.03 7.55 10.53
CA GLY A 35 -5.85 8.39 10.68
C GLY A 35 -4.58 7.84 10.02
N ILE A 36 -4.69 6.80 9.19
CA ILE A 36 -3.58 6.30 8.39
C ILE A 36 -3.28 7.29 7.26
N ALA A 37 -2.00 7.60 7.06
CA ALA A 37 -1.56 8.43 5.95
C ALA A 37 -1.79 7.70 4.63
N VAL A 38 -2.77 8.15 3.85
CA VAL A 38 -3.12 7.59 2.55
C VAL A 38 -2.82 8.59 1.45
N ALA A 39 -2.14 8.14 0.41
CA ALA A 39 -1.96 8.89 -0.83
C ALA A 39 -2.46 8.08 -2.02
N ILE A 40 -2.88 8.77 -3.04
CA ILE A 40 -3.47 8.18 -4.25
C ILE A 40 -2.53 8.42 -5.43
N GLU A 41 -2.20 7.34 -6.10
CA GLU A 41 -1.36 7.38 -7.30
C GLU A 41 -2.22 7.71 -8.52
N THR A 42 -1.97 8.87 -9.11
CA THR A 42 -2.72 9.39 -10.25
C THR A 42 -1.86 9.51 -11.50
N ALA A 43 -0.55 9.29 -11.40
CA ALA A 43 0.39 9.45 -12.50
C ALA A 43 0.31 8.32 -13.54
N TYR A 44 -0.33 7.21 -13.21
CA TYR A 44 -0.46 6.03 -14.06
C TYR A 44 -1.93 5.71 -14.30
N ALA A 45 -2.23 5.14 -15.47
CA ALA A 45 -3.58 4.63 -15.76
C ALA A 45 -4.00 3.53 -14.79
N ASN A 46 -3.04 2.76 -14.29
CA ASN A 46 -3.24 1.71 -13.29
C ASN A 46 -1.96 1.52 -12.50
N ALA A 47 -1.99 1.85 -11.23
CA ALA A 47 -0.91 1.55 -10.30
C ALA A 47 -1.05 0.09 -9.82
N HIS A 48 -0.40 -0.82 -10.52
CA HIS A 48 -0.64 -2.26 -10.39
C HIS A 48 0.32 -2.97 -9.43
N ASN A 49 1.13 -2.26 -8.68
CA ASN A 49 2.05 -2.81 -7.69
C ASN A 49 1.32 -3.42 -6.49
N LYS A 50 1.75 -4.58 -6.04
CA LYS A 50 1.29 -5.28 -4.83
C LYS A 50 2.50 -5.46 -3.94
N VAL A 51 2.80 -4.47 -3.13
CA VAL A 51 4.01 -4.42 -2.31
C VAL A 51 3.67 -3.96 -0.91
N MET A 52 4.26 -4.63 0.07
CA MET A 52 4.32 -4.14 1.45
C MET A 52 5.78 -4.16 1.89
N VAL A 53 6.26 -3.05 2.41
CA VAL A 53 7.60 -2.93 3.00
C VAL A 53 7.45 -2.77 4.50
N VAL A 54 8.04 -3.66 5.27
CA VAL A 54 7.93 -3.68 6.72
C VAL A 54 9.31 -3.45 7.33
N ASP A 55 9.41 -2.49 8.23
CA ASP A 55 10.61 -2.16 9.00
C ASP A 55 11.91 -2.15 8.15
N PRO A 56 11.97 -1.34 7.07
CA PRO A 56 13.04 -1.44 6.08
C PRO A 56 14.43 -1.13 6.62
N HIS A 57 14.52 -0.38 7.71
CA HIS A 57 15.79 -0.02 8.35
C HIS A 57 16.16 -0.97 9.51
N GLY A 58 15.27 -1.86 9.90
CA GLY A 58 15.44 -2.76 11.03
C GLY A 58 15.99 -4.14 10.65
N ASP A 59 16.34 -4.91 11.67
CA ASP A 59 16.82 -6.27 11.51
C ASP A 59 15.71 -7.27 11.12
N ARG A 60 14.47 -6.90 11.39
CA ARG A 60 13.28 -7.69 11.02
C ARG A 60 12.61 -7.20 9.75
N CYS A 61 13.36 -6.55 8.88
CA CYS A 61 12.82 -6.05 7.63
C CYS A 61 12.20 -7.17 6.79
N ALA A 62 11.11 -6.83 6.10
CA ALA A 62 10.46 -7.75 5.18
C ALA A 62 9.87 -7.00 3.99
N VAL A 63 9.86 -7.68 2.85
CA VAL A 63 9.12 -7.26 1.66
C VAL A 63 8.11 -8.34 1.33
N VAL A 64 6.88 -7.95 1.15
CA VAL A 64 5.80 -8.82 0.65
C VAL A 64 5.43 -8.34 -0.74
N THR A 65 5.48 -9.22 -1.72
CA THR A 65 5.15 -8.89 -3.10
C THR A 65 4.65 -10.12 -3.87
N GLY A 66 4.16 -9.93 -5.07
CA GLY A 66 3.64 -10.98 -5.92
C GLY A 66 2.48 -10.51 -6.78
N SER A 67 1.63 -11.43 -7.21
CA SER A 67 0.42 -11.13 -7.97
C SER A 67 -0.79 -10.82 -7.08
N TYR A 68 -0.70 -11.13 -5.80
CA TYR A 68 -1.81 -11.09 -4.84
C TYR A 68 -2.26 -9.66 -4.55
N ASN A 69 -3.42 -9.26 -5.04
CA ASN A 69 -4.09 -8.04 -4.59
C ASN A 69 -4.63 -8.25 -3.17
N PHE A 70 -4.58 -7.23 -2.34
CA PHE A 70 -5.10 -7.31 -0.96
C PHE A 70 -6.63 -7.20 -0.96
N THR A 71 -7.28 -8.16 -1.61
CA THR A 71 -8.72 -8.22 -1.80
C THR A 71 -9.31 -9.57 -1.38
N ARG A 72 -10.60 -9.56 -1.08
CA ARG A 72 -11.32 -10.80 -0.78
C ARG A 72 -11.31 -11.77 -1.98
N SER A 73 -11.45 -11.27 -3.19
CA SER A 73 -11.43 -12.08 -4.41
C SER A 73 -10.11 -12.80 -4.60
N ALA A 74 -8.98 -12.11 -4.40
CA ALA A 74 -7.65 -12.73 -4.47
C ALA A 74 -7.49 -13.84 -3.42
N ARG A 75 -8.03 -13.63 -2.22
CA ARG A 75 -7.95 -14.61 -1.13
C ARG A 75 -8.81 -15.85 -1.36
N GLU A 76 -10.00 -15.69 -1.92
CA GLU A 76 -11.03 -16.73 -1.92
C GLU A 76 -11.27 -17.39 -3.28
N ARG A 77 -10.88 -16.73 -4.38
CA ARG A 77 -11.30 -17.14 -5.73
C ARG A 77 -10.17 -17.30 -6.73
N ASN A 78 -9.03 -16.63 -6.53
CA ASN A 78 -7.95 -16.60 -7.50
C ASN A 78 -6.81 -17.54 -7.11
N ALA A 79 -6.10 -18.04 -8.12
CA ALA A 79 -4.77 -18.61 -7.95
C ALA A 79 -3.74 -17.48 -8.01
N GLU A 80 -3.00 -17.27 -6.93
CA GLU A 80 -2.09 -16.14 -6.78
C GLU A 80 -0.73 -16.57 -6.23
N ASN A 81 0.29 -15.77 -6.49
CA ASN A 81 1.61 -15.93 -5.90
C ASN A 81 1.88 -14.80 -4.89
N LEU A 82 2.41 -15.17 -3.74
CA LEU A 82 2.86 -14.25 -2.71
C LEU A 82 4.24 -14.65 -2.24
N LEU A 83 5.17 -13.71 -2.27
CA LEU A 83 6.52 -13.86 -1.75
C LEU A 83 6.67 -13.02 -0.49
N VAL A 84 7.27 -13.61 0.54
CA VAL A 84 7.67 -12.91 1.76
C VAL A 84 9.17 -13.04 1.90
N LEU A 85 9.88 -11.94 1.71
CA LEU A 85 11.35 -11.87 1.73
C LEU A 85 11.80 -11.20 3.02
N ARG A 86 12.41 -11.95 3.91
CA ARG A 86 12.77 -11.51 5.26
C ARG A 86 14.27 -11.31 5.42
N GLY A 87 14.64 -10.30 6.21
CA GLY A 87 16.03 -10.10 6.64
C GLY A 87 16.97 -9.61 5.54
N ASN A 88 16.47 -9.24 4.37
CA ASN A 88 17.28 -8.68 3.29
C ASN A 88 17.13 -7.15 3.28
N ARG A 89 17.96 -6.47 4.05
CA ARG A 89 17.89 -5.00 4.18
C ARG A 89 18.17 -4.28 2.86
N PRO A 90 19.20 -4.63 2.06
CA PRO A 90 19.41 -4.00 0.75
C PRO A 90 18.18 -4.07 -0.15
N LEU A 91 17.52 -5.22 -0.18
CA LEU A 91 16.27 -5.39 -0.95
C LEU A 91 15.13 -4.53 -0.38
N ALA A 92 14.95 -4.54 0.93
CA ALA A 92 13.90 -3.73 1.57
C ALA A 92 14.12 -2.23 1.31
N LEU A 93 15.35 -1.76 1.34
CA LEU A 93 15.67 -0.36 1.03
C LEU A 93 15.46 -0.02 -0.44
N ALA A 94 15.74 -0.95 -1.35
CA ALA A 94 15.44 -0.76 -2.78
C ALA A 94 13.93 -0.63 -3.04
N TYR A 95 13.12 -1.45 -2.40
CA TYR A 95 11.65 -1.34 -2.48
C TYR A 95 11.13 -0.08 -1.82
N LEU A 96 11.69 0.32 -0.69
CA LEU A 96 11.35 1.59 -0.03
C LEU A 96 11.65 2.78 -0.93
N ASP A 97 12.81 2.82 -1.56
CA ASP A 97 13.20 3.89 -2.49
C ASP A 97 12.22 3.99 -3.66
N ASN A 98 11.86 2.86 -4.25
CA ASN A 98 10.84 2.82 -5.30
C ASN A 98 9.48 3.35 -4.79
N TRP A 99 9.04 2.89 -3.63
CA TRP A 99 7.80 3.35 -3.01
C TRP A 99 7.81 4.86 -2.74
N GLN A 100 8.91 5.39 -2.24
CA GLN A 100 9.05 6.83 -1.96
C GLN A 100 9.01 7.67 -3.24
N ARG A 101 9.59 7.21 -4.34
CA ARG A 101 9.49 7.89 -5.64
C ARG A 101 8.04 7.95 -6.13
N HIS A 102 7.30 6.87 -6.01
CA HIS A 102 5.87 6.86 -6.34
C HIS A 102 5.08 7.76 -5.39
N ARG A 103 5.39 7.70 -4.11
CA ARG A 103 4.73 8.54 -3.09
C ARG A 103 4.93 10.03 -3.37
N ALA A 104 6.09 10.43 -3.84
CA ALA A 104 6.39 11.83 -4.17
C ALA A 104 5.53 12.38 -5.31
N GLN A 105 5.04 11.52 -6.20
CA GLN A 105 4.16 11.87 -7.32
C GLN A 105 2.67 11.74 -6.97
N ALA A 106 2.35 11.12 -5.83
CA ALA A 106 1.00 10.82 -5.42
C ALA A 106 0.32 12.03 -4.77
N VAL A 107 -1.00 12.00 -4.76
CA VAL A 107 -1.84 13.06 -4.19
C VAL A 107 -2.37 12.59 -2.83
N PRO A 108 -2.29 13.39 -1.76
CA PRO A 108 -2.93 13.06 -0.49
C PRO A 108 -4.42 12.77 -0.67
N TYR A 109 -4.93 11.77 0.05
CA TYR A 109 -6.31 11.28 -0.13
C TYR A 109 -7.36 12.40 -0.04
N ARG A 110 -7.21 13.31 0.92
CA ARG A 110 -8.17 14.43 1.08
C ARG A 110 -8.17 15.37 -0.13
N ALA A 111 -7.01 15.63 -0.71
CA ALA A 111 -6.90 16.43 -1.92
C ALA A 111 -7.47 15.70 -3.14
N PHE A 112 -7.24 14.39 -3.22
CA PHE A 112 -7.80 13.52 -4.27
C PHE A 112 -9.33 13.52 -4.28
N LEU A 113 -9.99 13.52 -3.11
CA LEU A 113 -11.45 13.57 -3.01
C LEU A 113 -12.07 14.84 -3.58
N LYS A 114 -11.30 15.93 -3.68
CA LYS A 114 -11.74 17.21 -4.25
C LYS A 114 -11.54 17.29 -5.76
N GLN A 115 -10.86 16.33 -6.37
CA GLN A 115 -10.66 16.29 -7.82
C GLN A 115 -11.89 15.69 -8.50
N PRO A 116 -12.33 16.24 -9.65
CA PRO A 116 -13.41 15.64 -10.45
C PRO A 116 -12.97 14.26 -10.96
N GLU A 117 -13.94 13.39 -11.08
CA GLU A 117 -13.75 12.04 -11.65
C GLU A 117 -13.39 12.10 -13.15
#